data_bd5055ce796730125921366c4c99f637
#
_entry.id   bd5055ce796730125921366c4c99f637
#
_cell.length_a   1.000
_cell.length_b   1.000
_cell.length_c   1.000
_cell.angle_alpha   90.00
_cell.angle_beta   90.00
_cell.angle_gamma   90.00
#
_symmetry.space_group_name_H-M   'P 1'
#
loop_
_entity.id
_entity.type
_entity.pdbx_description
1 polymer ?
#
loop_
_entity_poly.entity_id
_entity_poly.type
_entity_poly.pdbx_seq_one_letter_code
_entity_poly.pdbx_strand_id
1 'polypeptide(L)'
;MTRMMRRSTLILPVNIPRFVEKAYQRGADAILLDLEDAVPPAEKENARRLVKDSLALAAKGGAEVGVRINKDPAMLPKDLEASVYPGLDGITLPKAESAEEVRNLEKIVEKLERERGIKPSTVQFSILIETPRGLLKAQEIATASPRIESMFIGPEDYCLELGVEPSADGSEIFYAVSWIVTVCKPVGVRPMGLVGSIGGFRDLEAFEKAVSRARQLGCEGASCIHPDQVAVINRVYTPTEDKVAFARRAVEVFEEGVKKGTASVNLDGKMVDIPVYNRAKLILARAEAIAAVEKKKAEALAKLK
;
A
#
# COMPACT_ATOMS: atom_id res chain seq x y z
N MET A 1 3.12 15.91 6.37
CA MET A 1 3.77 14.72 6.97
C MET A 1 4.53 13.99 5.91
N THR A 2 5.75 13.55 6.19
CA THR A 2 6.50 12.69 5.26
C THR A 2 5.82 11.32 5.30
N ARG A 3 5.26 10.87 4.18
CA ARG A 3 4.62 9.54 4.07
C ARG A 3 5.66 8.47 4.37
N MET A 4 5.33 7.52 5.26
CA MET A 4 6.20 6.36 5.46
C MET A 4 6.26 5.52 4.17
N MET A 5 7.42 4.97 3.89
CA MET A 5 7.58 4.03 2.78
C MET A 5 6.84 2.74 3.12
N ARG A 6 5.97 2.27 2.21
CA ARG A 6 5.19 1.04 2.37
C ARG A 6 5.39 0.18 1.13
N ARG A 7 6.20 -0.88 1.22
CA ARG A 7 6.38 -1.88 0.15
C ARG A 7 5.31 -2.95 0.25
N SER A 8 5.12 -3.50 1.45
CA SER A 8 4.23 -4.63 1.69
C SER A 8 3.14 -4.30 2.71
N THR A 9 1.91 -4.76 2.42
CA THR A 9 0.79 -4.75 3.34
C THR A 9 0.30 -6.18 3.52
N LEU A 10 0.46 -6.74 4.73
CA LEU A 10 -0.04 -8.07 5.08
C LEU A 10 -1.47 -7.96 5.59
N ILE A 11 -2.40 -8.56 4.86
CA ILE A 11 -3.83 -8.62 5.22
C ILE A 11 -4.05 -9.85 6.09
N LEU A 12 -4.78 -9.69 7.19
CA LEU A 12 -5.16 -10.80 8.05
C LEU A 12 -6.50 -10.57 8.74
N PRO A 13 -7.33 -11.61 8.89
CA PRO A 13 -8.60 -11.52 9.58
C PRO A 13 -8.40 -11.25 11.07
N VAL A 14 -9.06 -10.22 11.60
CA VAL A 14 -8.88 -9.80 12.99
C VAL A 14 -9.52 -10.77 13.99
N ASN A 15 -10.53 -11.54 13.56
CA ASN A 15 -11.19 -12.56 14.39
C ASN A 15 -10.37 -13.83 14.62
N ILE A 16 -9.12 -13.88 14.12
CA ILE A 16 -8.18 -14.99 14.36
C ILE A 16 -6.98 -14.48 15.17
N PRO A 17 -7.06 -14.42 16.51
CA PRO A 17 -6.05 -13.81 17.38
C PRO A 17 -4.63 -14.30 17.13
N ARG A 18 -4.43 -15.59 16.86
CA ARG A 18 -3.12 -16.20 16.56
C ARG A 18 -2.40 -15.56 15.36
N PHE A 19 -3.12 -14.98 14.40
CA PHE A 19 -2.53 -14.28 13.27
C PHE A 19 -2.09 -12.88 13.67
N VAL A 20 -2.94 -12.17 14.43
CA VAL A 20 -2.65 -10.82 14.92
C VAL A 20 -1.44 -10.82 15.86
N GLU A 21 -1.40 -11.75 16.83
CA GLU A 21 -0.32 -11.89 17.81
C GLU A 21 1.06 -12.10 17.19
N LYS A 22 1.11 -12.73 16.00
CA LYS A 22 2.34 -13.03 15.27
C LYS A 22 2.63 -12.06 14.11
N ALA A 23 1.70 -11.13 13.81
CA ALA A 23 1.80 -10.25 12.66
C ALA A 23 3.08 -9.41 12.67
N TYR A 24 3.45 -8.87 13.81
CA TYR A 24 4.63 -8.02 13.98
C TYR A 24 5.97 -8.72 13.65
N GLN A 25 6.01 -10.06 13.66
CA GLN A 25 7.20 -10.86 13.34
C GLN A 25 7.37 -11.11 11.84
N ARG A 26 6.40 -10.73 11.01
CA ARG A 26 6.36 -11.08 9.58
C ARG A 26 7.15 -10.13 8.68
N GLY A 27 7.65 -9.02 9.23
CA GLY A 27 8.50 -8.07 8.50
C GLY A 27 7.77 -7.21 7.47
N ALA A 28 6.42 -7.22 7.47
CA ALA A 28 5.64 -6.33 6.63
C ALA A 28 5.83 -4.86 7.02
N ASP A 29 5.73 -3.95 6.05
CA ASP A 29 5.79 -2.51 6.32
C ASP A 29 4.45 -2.00 6.89
N ALA A 30 3.33 -2.67 6.51
CA ALA A 30 2.01 -2.44 7.10
C ALA A 30 1.27 -3.75 7.38
N ILE A 31 0.44 -3.75 8.43
CA ILE A 31 -0.51 -4.81 8.76
C ILE A 31 -1.91 -4.25 8.52
N LEU A 32 -2.73 -4.97 7.77
CA LEU A 32 -4.12 -4.63 7.52
C LEU A 32 -5.02 -5.64 8.23
N LEU A 33 -5.65 -5.19 9.31
CA LEU A 33 -6.66 -5.96 10.04
C LEU A 33 -7.95 -5.96 9.23
N ASP A 34 -8.43 -7.13 8.87
CA ASP A 34 -9.59 -7.26 8.00
C ASP A 34 -10.88 -7.47 8.78
N LEU A 35 -11.90 -6.65 8.49
CA LEU A 35 -13.28 -6.80 8.94
C LEU A 35 -14.22 -7.22 7.80
N GLU A 36 -13.70 -7.28 6.57
CA GLU A 36 -14.49 -7.52 5.37
C GLU A 36 -14.43 -9.00 4.96
N ASP A 37 -14.00 -9.34 3.75
CA ASP A 37 -14.19 -10.66 3.14
C ASP A 37 -13.53 -11.82 3.89
N ALA A 38 -12.42 -11.60 4.59
CA ALA A 38 -11.77 -12.64 5.37
C ALA A 38 -12.51 -12.97 6.70
N VAL A 39 -13.57 -12.24 7.04
CA VAL A 39 -14.36 -12.45 8.26
C VAL A 39 -15.77 -12.92 7.90
N PRO A 40 -16.20 -14.13 8.32
CA PRO A 40 -17.55 -14.61 8.08
C PRO A 40 -18.63 -13.67 8.65
N PRO A 41 -19.85 -13.61 8.04
CA PRO A 41 -20.92 -12.74 8.52
C PRO A 41 -21.25 -12.92 10.01
N ALA A 42 -21.28 -14.15 10.51
CA ALA A 42 -21.56 -14.45 11.92
C ALA A 42 -20.47 -13.94 12.89
N GLU A 43 -19.24 -13.72 12.40
CA GLU A 43 -18.09 -13.28 13.19
C GLU A 43 -17.85 -11.77 13.14
N LYS A 44 -18.59 -11.02 12.33
CA LYS A 44 -18.38 -9.57 12.15
C LYS A 44 -18.40 -8.80 13.49
N GLU A 45 -19.34 -9.11 14.36
CA GLU A 45 -19.46 -8.44 15.64
C GLU A 45 -18.33 -8.82 16.61
N ASN A 46 -17.90 -10.07 16.58
CA ASN A 46 -16.74 -10.53 17.33
C ASN A 46 -15.46 -9.85 16.83
N ALA A 47 -15.29 -9.79 15.51
CA ALA A 47 -14.16 -9.11 14.86
C ALA A 47 -14.05 -7.65 15.30
N ARG A 48 -15.16 -6.88 15.30
CA ARG A 48 -15.19 -5.49 15.79
C ARG A 48 -14.66 -5.33 17.21
N ARG A 49 -15.09 -6.21 18.12
CA ARG A 49 -14.65 -6.16 19.53
C ARG A 49 -13.14 -6.36 19.68
N LEU A 50 -12.51 -7.10 18.77
CA LEU A 50 -11.09 -7.41 18.84
C LEU A 50 -10.19 -6.32 18.23
N VAL A 51 -10.72 -5.41 17.37
CA VAL A 51 -9.90 -4.45 16.62
C VAL A 51 -9.04 -3.59 17.54
N LYS A 52 -9.64 -2.96 18.55
CA LYS A 52 -8.95 -2.00 19.42
C LYS A 52 -7.68 -2.58 20.06
N ASP A 53 -7.76 -3.77 20.62
CA ASP A 53 -6.62 -4.44 21.25
C ASP A 53 -5.61 -4.96 20.19
N SER A 54 -6.11 -5.32 19.02
CA SER A 54 -5.31 -5.78 17.89
C SER A 54 -4.40 -4.70 17.31
N LEU A 55 -4.78 -3.41 17.38
CA LEU A 55 -3.94 -2.30 16.88
C LEU A 55 -2.56 -2.30 17.55
N ALA A 56 -2.53 -2.33 18.88
CA ALA A 56 -1.28 -2.32 19.65
C ALA A 56 -0.45 -3.60 19.41
N LEU A 57 -1.11 -4.76 19.28
CA LEU A 57 -0.43 -6.02 19.01
C LEU A 57 0.23 -6.02 17.63
N ALA A 58 -0.49 -5.60 16.60
CA ALA A 58 0.02 -5.55 15.22
C ALA A 58 1.18 -4.54 15.07
N ALA A 59 1.12 -3.41 15.79
CA ALA A 59 2.13 -2.35 15.74
C ALA A 59 3.46 -2.70 16.44
N LYS A 60 3.53 -3.75 17.26
CA LYS A 60 4.71 -4.10 18.08
C LYS A 60 6.04 -4.15 17.32
N GLY A 61 6.01 -4.56 16.04
CA GLY A 61 7.19 -4.64 15.18
C GLY A 61 7.50 -3.36 14.42
N GLY A 62 6.84 -2.24 14.71
CA GLY A 62 7.06 -0.95 14.05
C GLY A 62 6.38 -0.81 12.69
N ALA A 63 5.55 -1.77 12.27
CA ALA A 63 4.71 -1.67 11.08
C ALA A 63 3.60 -0.64 11.28
N GLU A 64 3.11 -0.03 10.18
CA GLU A 64 1.85 0.70 10.18
C GLU A 64 0.67 -0.26 10.36
N VAL A 65 -0.40 0.18 10.99
CA VAL A 65 -1.59 -0.64 11.19
C VAL A 65 -2.81 0.03 10.59
N GLY A 66 -3.44 -0.66 9.63
CA GLY A 66 -4.70 -0.25 9.03
C GLY A 66 -5.83 -1.23 9.33
N VAL A 67 -7.05 -0.82 9.02
CA VAL A 67 -8.25 -1.67 9.09
C VAL A 67 -8.99 -1.61 7.76
N ARG A 68 -9.33 -2.76 7.17
CA ARG A 68 -10.26 -2.84 6.04
C ARG A 68 -11.67 -3.01 6.60
N ILE A 69 -12.52 -2.05 6.28
CA ILE A 69 -13.92 -1.99 6.75
C ILE A 69 -14.87 -2.59 5.72
N ASN A 70 -16.10 -2.91 6.13
CA ASN A 70 -17.17 -3.23 5.20
C ASN A 70 -17.73 -1.95 4.56
N LYS A 71 -18.06 -2.01 3.25
CA LYS A 71 -18.70 -0.90 2.53
C LYS A 71 -20.19 -0.79 2.84
N ASP A 72 -20.84 -1.88 3.27
CA ASP A 72 -22.27 -1.93 3.56
C ASP A 72 -22.70 -0.80 4.51
N PRO A 73 -23.73 0.01 4.18
CA PRO A 73 -24.17 1.16 4.98
C PRO A 73 -24.57 0.83 6.42
N ALA A 74 -25.01 -0.39 6.70
CA ALA A 74 -25.36 -0.84 8.05
C ALA A 74 -24.14 -1.27 8.87
N MET A 75 -23.04 -1.64 8.21
CA MET A 75 -21.81 -2.09 8.85
C MET A 75 -20.74 -0.99 8.94
N LEU A 76 -20.59 -0.16 7.91
CA LEU A 76 -19.53 0.85 7.82
C LEU A 76 -19.42 1.74 9.07
N PRO A 77 -20.50 2.33 9.62
CA PRO A 77 -20.39 3.17 10.81
C PRO A 77 -19.93 2.38 12.04
N LYS A 78 -20.37 1.10 12.18
CA LYS A 78 -19.98 0.23 13.29
C LYS A 78 -18.50 -0.17 13.20
N ASP A 79 -18.01 -0.44 11.98
CA ASP A 79 -16.61 -0.78 11.74
C ASP A 79 -15.70 0.42 12.07
N LEU A 80 -16.10 1.63 11.66
CA LEU A 80 -15.34 2.84 11.98
C LEU A 80 -15.33 3.12 13.47
N GLU A 81 -16.48 2.98 14.15
CA GLU A 81 -16.59 3.11 15.60
C GLU A 81 -15.68 2.12 16.34
N ALA A 82 -15.55 0.90 15.83
CA ALA A 82 -14.68 -0.13 16.39
C ALA A 82 -13.19 0.07 16.06
N SER A 83 -12.86 0.85 15.03
CA SER A 83 -11.49 0.90 14.46
C SER A 83 -10.73 2.19 14.76
N VAL A 84 -11.39 3.36 14.78
CA VAL A 84 -10.70 4.64 14.90
C VAL A 84 -10.27 4.91 16.34
N TYR A 85 -9.20 4.29 16.78
CA TYR A 85 -8.57 4.50 18.09
C TYR A 85 -7.12 4.97 17.95
N PRO A 86 -6.52 5.56 18.99
CA PRO A 86 -5.09 5.85 19.01
C PRO A 86 -4.26 4.61 18.63
N GLY A 87 -3.34 4.77 17.67
CA GLY A 87 -2.56 3.67 17.12
C GLY A 87 -3.06 3.14 15.77
N LEU A 88 -4.20 3.63 15.27
CA LEU A 88 -4.64 3.38 13.90
C LEU A 88 -3.95 4.37 12.94
N ASP A 89 -3.27 3.84 11.92
CA ASP A 89 -2.63 4.64 10.87
C ASP A 89 -3.53 4.84 9.65
N GLY A 90 -4.42 3.90 9.35
CA GLY A 90 -5.26 4.04 8.15
C GLY A 90 -6.51 3.16 8.09
N ILE A 91 -7.44 3.55 7.23
CA ILE A 91 -8.64 2.80 6.85
C ILE A 91 -8.55 2.43 5.38
N THR A 92 -8.84 1.18 5.05
CA THR A 92 -9.04 0.73 3.68
C THR A 92 -10.53 0.67 3.38
N LEU A 93 -10.97 1.47 2.40
CA LEU A 93 -12.33 1.45 1.86
C LEU A 93 -12.36 0.50 0.67
N PRO A 94 -13.02 -0.67 0.76
CA PRO A 94 -13.17 -1.60 -0.35
C PRO A 94 -14.25 -1.14 -1.33
N LYS A 95 -14.19 -1.66 -2.55
CA LYS A 95 -15.24 -1.54 -3.58
C LYS A 95 -15.69 -0.08 -3.81
N ALA A 96 -14.75 0.87 -3.73
CA ALA A 96 -15.06 2.29 -3.86
C ALA A 96 -15.51 2.63 -5.30
N GLU A 97 -16.62 3.34 -5.42
CA GLU A 97 -17.26 3.68 -6.71
C GLU A 97 -17.58 5.16 -6.88
N SER A 98 -17.34 5.99 -5.87
CA SER A 98 -17.57 7.44 -5.97
C SER A 98 -16.71 8.25 -5.02
N ALA A 99 -16.46 9.50 -5.40
CA ALA A 99 -15.83 10.50 -4.54
C ALA A 99 -16.70 10.83 -3.31
N GLU A 100 -18.01 10.67 -3.42
CA GLU A 100 -18.94 10.93 -2.30
C GLU A 100 -18.76 9.93 -1.17
N GLU A 101 -18.55 8.63 -1.50
CA GLU A 101 -18.26 7.60 -0.49
C GLU A 101 -17.03 7.96 0.33
N VAL A 102 -15.97 8.44 -0.32
CA VAL A 102 -14.73 8.86 0.35
C VAL A 102 -14.96 10.09 1.24
N ARG A 103 -15.70 11.10 0.74
CA ARG A 103 -16.03 12.28 1.54
C ARG A 103 -16.92 11.96 2.75
N ASN A 104 -17.81 11.00 2.61
CA ASN A 104 -18.64 10.53 3.73
C ASN A 104 -17.81 9.77 4.77
N LEU A 105 -16.90 8.90 4.32
CA LEU A 105 -15.91 8.26 5.18
C LEU A 105 -15.10 9.31 5.97
N GLU A 106 -14.59 10.33 5.29
CA GLU A 106 -13.81 11.40 5.92
C GLU A 106 -14.56 12.10 7.04
N LYS A 107 -15.81 12.49 6.82
CA LYS A 107 -16.65 13.14 7.84
C LYS A 107 -16.80 12.29 9.11
N ILE A 108 -17.00 10.98 8.97
CA ILE A 108 -17.15 10.07 10.11
C ILE A 108 -15.83 9.94 10.85
N VAL A 109 -14.71 9.75 10.11
CA VAL A 109 -13.37 9.60 10.70
C VAL A 109 -12.96 10.88 11.43
N GLU A 110 -13.20 12.07 10.87
CA GLU A 110 -12.91 13.36 11.52
C GLU A 110 -13.67 13.54 12.84
N LYS A 111 -14.94 13.13 12.85
CA LYS A 111 -15.74 13.14 14.08
C LYS A 111 -15.11 12.24 15.13
N LEU A 112 -14.77 10.99 14.79
CA LEU A 112 -14.19 10.02 15.71
C LEU A 112 -12.79 10.43 16.18
N GLU A 113 -11.94 10.97 15.31
CA GLU A 113 -10.64 11.51 15.71
C GLU A 113 -10.80 12.60 16.79
N ARG A 114 -11.71 13.53 16.58
CA ARG A 114 -11.99 14.61 17.53
C ARG A 114 -12.53 14.10 18.87
N GLU A 115 -13.51 13.18 18.83
CA GLU A 115 -14.12 12.60 20.03
C GLU A 115 -13.13 11.78 20.86
N ARG A 116 -12.10 11.22 20.22
CA ARG A 116 -11.09 10.33 20.85
C ARG A 116 -9.73 11.01 21.08
N GLY A 117 -9.64 12.32 20.89
CA GLY A 117 -8.41 13.07 21.10
C GLY A 117 -7.29 12.68 20.15
N ILE A 118 -7.62 12.11 19.00
CA ILE A 118 -6.65 11.80 17.95
C ILE A 118 -6.38 13.08 17.16
N LYS A 119 -5.11 13.34 16.85
CA LYS A 119 -4.76 14.52 16.06
C LYS A 119 -5.48 14.47 14.71
N PRO A 120 -6.11 15.56 14.26
CA PRO A 120 -6.79 15.61 12.97
C PRO A 120 -5.90 15.16 11.81
N SER A 121 -6.49 14.44 10.87
CA SER A 121 -5.81 13.90 9.68
C SER A 121 -4.69 12.88 10.00
N THR A 122 -4.72 12.23 11.15
CA THR A 122 -3.83 11.12 11.48
C THR A 122 -4.20 9.89 10.66
N VAL A 123 -5.48 9.52 10.64
CA VAL A 123 -5.96 8.33 9.93
C VAL A 123 -6.01 8.61 8.42
N GLN A 124 -5.20 7.88 7.67
CA GLN A 124 -5.10 7.98 6.22
C GLN A 124 -6.04 6.97 5.53
N PHE A 125 -6.31 7.17 4.24
CA PHE A 125 -7.19 6.29 3.48
C PHE A 125 -6.44 5.53 2.40
N SER A 126 -6.68 4.23 2.35
CA SER A 126 -6.34 3.36 1.22
C SER A 126 -7.63 3.03 0.46
N ILE A 127 -7.65 3.26 -0.83
CA ILE A 127 -8.85 3.04 -1.65
C ILE A 127 -8.67 1.81 -2.52
N LEU A 128 -9.59 0.86 -2.39
CA LEU A 128 -9.58 -0.36 -3.16
C LEU A 128 -10.66 -0.29 -4.25
N ILE A 129 -10.23 -0.32 -5.49
CA ILE A 129 -11.08 -0.33 -6.69
C ILE A 129 -11.25 -1.78 -7.13
N GLU A 130 -12.48 -2.24 -7.15
CA GLU A 130 -12.85 -3.64 -7.37
C GLU A 130 -13.96 -3.80 -8.40
N THR A 131 -14.39 -2.70 -9.01
CA THR A 131 -15.43 -2.70 -10.04
C THR A 131 -15.02 -1.85 -11.23
N PRO A 132 -15.49 -2.18 -12.46
CA PRO A 132 -15.34 -1.31 -13.63
C PRO A 132 -15.90 0.09 -13.41
N ARG A 133 -17.00 0.23 -12.66
CA ARG A 133 -17.58 1.52 -12.30
C ARG A 133 -16.63 2.36 -11.46
N GLY A 134 -16.00 1.76 -10.45
CA GLY A 134 -14.98 2.42 -9.63
C GLY A 134 -13.77 2.84 -10.46
N LEU A 135 -13.32 1.98 -11.39
CA LEU A 135 -12.20 2.29 -12.27
C LEU A 135 -12.48 3.51 -13.16
N LEU A 136 -13.68 3.60 -13.75
CA LEU A 136 -14.08 4.75 -14.58
C LEU A 136 -14.11 6.06 -13.79
N LYS A 137 -14.30 6.01 -12.47
CA LYS A 137 -14.33 7.18 -11.57
C LYS A 137 -13.05 7.35 -10.75
N ALA A 138 -12.01 6.56 -11.02
CA ALA A 138 -10.79 6.54 -10.22
C ALA A 138 -10.15 7.93 -10.05
N GLN A 139 -10.20 8.80 -11.06
CA GLN A 139 -9.66 10.16 -10.99
C GLN A 139 -10.42 11.04 -9.99
N GLU A 140 -11.75 10.99 -10.02
CA GLU A 140 -12.59 11.73 -9.07
C GLU A 140 -12.39 11.22 -7.64
N ILE A 141 -12.30 9.89 -7.49
CA ILE A 141 -12.05 9.22 -6.23
C ILE A 141 -10.67 9.63 -5.67
N ALA A 142 -9.61 9.58 -6.48
CA ALA A 142 -8.24 9.88 -6.05
C ALA A 142 -8.05 11.32 -5.51
N THR A 143 -8.94 12.24 -5.88
CA THR A 143 -8.90 13.65 -5.45
C THR A 143 -9.98 14.00 -4.42
N ALA A 144 -10.75 13.02 -3.95
CA ALA A 144 -11.91 13.24 -3.09
C ALA A 144 -11.56 13.69 -1.66
N SER A 145 -10.38 13.34 -1.17
CA SER A 145 -9.88 13.71 0.17
C SER A 145 -8.35 13.79 0.18
N PRO A 146 -7.77 14.75 0.91
CA PRO A 146 -6.32 14.83 1.12
C PRO A 146 -5.77 13.67 1.98
N ARG A 147 -6.64 12.90 2.62
CA ARG A 147 -6.29 11.72 3.41
C ARG A 147 -5.99 10.49 2.56
N ILE A 148 -6.31 10.51 1.25
CA ILE A 148 -6.03 9.37 0.38
C ILE A 148 -4.52 9.24 0.21
N GLU A 149 -4.00 8.17 0.75
CA GLU A 149 -2.57 7.85 0.73
C GLU A 149 -2.22 6.86 -0.37
N SER A 150 -3.10 5.89 -0.61
CA SER A 150 -2.88 4.85 -1.62
C SER A 150 -4.17 4.42 -2.30
N MET A 151 -4.02 3.91 -3.52
CA MET A 151 -5.11 3.33 -4.31
C MET A 151 -4.60 2.08 -5.04
N PHE A 152 -5.45 1.07 -5.15
CA PHE A 152 -5.09 -0.19 -5.82
C PHE A 152 -6.30 -0.94 -6.37
N ILE A 153 -6.04 -1.89 -7.26
CA ILE A 153 -7.04 -2.81 -7.80
C ILE A 153 -7.12 -4.04 -6.90
N GLY A 154 -8.33 -4.47 -6.55
CA GLY A 154 -8.60 -5.79 -5.98
C GLY A 154 -8.88 -6.78 -7.11
N PRO A 155 -7.91 -7.64 -7.48
CA PRO A 155 -7.98 -8.42 -8.71
C PRO A 155 -9.13 -9.42 -8.72
N GLU A 156 -9.42 -10.06 -7.61
CA GLU A 156 -10.42 -11.14 -7.54
C GLU A 156 -11.83 -10.61 -7.81
N ASP A 157 -12.26 -9.59 -7.04
CA ASP A 157 -13.57 -8.97 -7.23
C ASP A 157 -13.67 -8.23 -8.56
N TYR A 158 -12.57 -7.59 -9.01
CA TYR A 158 -12.56 -6.92 -10.30
C TYR A 158 -12.76 -7.90 -11.46
N CYS A 159 -12.10 -9.07 -11.44
CA CYS A 159 -12.30 -10.12 -12.44
C CYS A 159 -13.70 -10.73 -12.36
N LEU A 160 -14.25 -10.91 -11.15
CA LEU A 160 -15.63 -11.36 -10.96
C LEU A 160 -16.62 -10.39 -11.62
N GLU A 161 -16.47 -9.09 -11.43
CA GLU A 161 -17.32 -8.07 -12.06
C GLU A 161 -17.14 -7.99 -13.60
N LEU A 162 -15.98 -8.37 -14.12
CA LEU A 162 -15.75 -8.52 -15.56
C LEU A 162 -16.36 -9.82 -16.12
N GLY A 163 -16.72 -10.78 -15.27
CA GLY A 163 -17.19 -12.10 -15.69
C GLY A 163 -16.06 -13.00 -16.23
N VAL A 164 -14.81 -12.80 -15.74
CA VAL A 164 -13.65 -13.59 -16.15
C VAL A 164 -12.92 -14.17 -14.93
N GLU A 165 -12.19 -15.26 -15.14
CA GLU A 165 -11.28 -15.79 -14.13
C GLU A 165 -9.92 -15.09 -14.20
N PRO A 166 -9.25 -14.86 -13.05
CA PRO A 166 -7.89 -14.34 -13.05
C PRO A 166 -6.94 -15.24 -13.81
N SER A 167 -6.23 -14.69 -14.79
CA SER A 167 -5.24 -15.43 -15.58
C SER A 167 -3.85 -15.41 -14.91
N ALA A 168 -3.01 -16.38 -15.29
CA ALA A 168 -1.65 -16.48 -14.76
C ALA A 168 -0.77 -15.26 -15.13
N ASP A 169 -1.07 -14.60 -16.24
CA ASP A 169 -0.34 -13.41 -16.68
C ASP A 169 -1.02 -12.09 -16.31
N GLY A 170 -2.24 -12.13 -15.77
CA GLY A 170 -2.98 -10.95 -15.30
C GLY A 170 -3.32 -9.96 -16.42
N SER A 171 -3.47 -10.43 -17.67
CA SER A 171 -3.75 -9.56 -18.82
C SER A 171 -5.09 -8.82 -18.68
N GLU A 172 -6.09 -9.43 -18.03
CA GLU A 172 -7.41 -8.85 -17.79
C GLU A 172 -7.39 -7.64 -16.84
N ILE A 173 -6.41 -7.56 -15.93
CA ILE A 173 -6.27 -6.44 -14.99
C ILE A 173 -5.13 -5.47 -15.34
N PHE A 174 -4.32 -5.78 -16.35
CA PHE A 174 -3.16 -4.98 -16.74
C PHE A 174 -3.53 -3.51 -17.02
N TYR A 175 -4.60 -3.29 -17.79
CA TYR A 175 -5.11 -1.94 -18.08
C TYR A 175 -5.56 -1.23 -16.79
N ALA A 176 -6.31 -1.90 -15.93
CA ALA A 176 -6.82 -1.32 -14.71
C ALA A 176 -5.67 -0.88 -13.78
N VAL A 177 -4.64 -1.71 -13.59
CA VAL A 177 -3.45 -1.36 -12.80
C VAL A 177 -2.70 -0.18 -13.44
N SER A 178 -2.50 -0.18 -14.76
CA SER A 178 -1.85 0.92 -15.49
C SER A 178 -2.62 2.23 -15.35
N TRP A 179 -3.95 2.16 -15.39
CA TRP A 179 -4.84 3.32 -15.21
C TRP A 179 -4.71 3.89 -13.80
N ILE A 180 -4.76 3.05 -12.76
CA ILE A 180 -4.57 3.48 -11.37
C ILE A 180 -3.21 4.17 -11.18
N VAL A 181 -2.13 3.65 -11.75
CA VAL A 181 -0.82 4.31 -11.71
C VAL A 181 -0.89 5.70 -12.35
N THR A 182 -1.53 5.82 -13.52
CA THR A 182 -1.68 7.09 -14.26
C THR A 182 -2.48 8.11 -13.47
N VAL A 183 -3.55 7.68 -12.81
CA VAL A 183 -4.41 8.54 -11.98
C VAL A 183 -3.71 8.99 -10.70
N CYS A 184 -3.01 8.09 -10.02
CA CYS A 184 -2.41 8.35 -8.72
C CYS A 184 -1.20 9.29 -8.77
N LYS A 185 -0.32 9.11 -9.74
CA LYS A 185 0.96 9.84 -9.81
C LYS A 185 0.82 11.36 -9.85
N PRO A 186 -0.05 11.97 -10.67
CA PRO A 186 -0.20 13.44 -10.72
C PRO A 186 -0.70 14.06 -9.42
N VAL A 187 -1.50 13.32 -8.64
CA VAL A 187 -2.13 13.80 -7.41
C VAL A 187 -1.38 13.38 -6.15
N GLY A 188 -0.22 12.72 -6.32
CA GLY A 188 0.64 12.30 -5.20
C GLY A 188 0.07 11.16 -4.37
N VAL A 189 -0.93 10.41 -4.84
CA VAL A 189 -1.42 9.17 -4.24
C VAL A 189 -0.49 8.03 -4.62
N ARG A 190 -0.26 7.09 -3.73
CA ARG A 190 0.61 5.92 -3.96
C ARG A 190 -0.17 4.83 -4.70
N PRO A 191 0.20 4.48 -5.94
CA PRO A 191 -0.39 3.32 -6.60
C PRO A 191 0.21 2.05 -5.99
N MET A 192 -0.66 1.14 -5.55
CA MET A 192 -0.29 -0.17 -5.02
C MET A 192 -0.90 -1.24 -5.91
N GLY A 193 -0.34 -2.46 -5.92
CA GLY A 193 -0.98 -3.55 -6.63
C GLY A 193 -0.04 -4.65 -7.09
N LEU A 194 -0.64 -5.62 -7.76
CA LEU A 194 0.02 -6.70 -8.48
C LEU A 194 -0.73 -6.93 -9.82
N VAL A 195 -0.06 -7.52 -10.79
CA VAL A 195 -0.66 -7.93 -12.07
C VAL A 195 -0.74 -9.45 -12.07
N GLY A 196 -1.85 -9.98 -11.58
CA GLY A 196 -2.13 -11.38 -11.35
C GLY A 196 -3.00 -11.60 -10.11
N SER A 197 -3.22 -12.84 -9.70
CA SER A 197 -4.01 -13.19 -8.51
C SER A 197 -3.17 -13.14 -7.22
N ILE A 198 -3.78 -12.74 -6.12
CA ILE A 198 -3.22 -12.82 -4.77
C ILE A 198 -3.47 -14.20 -4.15
N GLY A 199 -4.46 -14.95 -4.66
CA GLY A 199 -4.94 -16.21 -4.08
C GLY A 199 -3.94 -17.37 -4.17
N GLY A 200 -3.06 -17.37 -5.15
CA GLY A 200 -2.04 -18.40 -5.36
C GLY A 200 -0.86 -18.31 -4.38
N PHE A 201 -1.10 -18.17 -3.07
CA PHE A 201 -0.09 -17.84 -2.06
C PHE A 201 1.05 -18.86 -1.89
N ARG A 202 0.92 -20.10 -2.42
CA ARG A 202 1.97 -21.12 -2.39
C ARG A 202 2.94 -21.01 -3.56
N ASP A 203 2.52 -20.45 -4.68
CA ASP A 203 3.37 -20.23 -5.86
C ASP A 203 4.05 -18.85 -5.76
N LEU A 204 5.15 -18.82 -5.03
CA LEU A 204 5.92 -17.59 -4.81
C LEU A 204 6.60 -17.09 -6.09
N GLU A 205 6.87 -17.96 -7.07
CA GLU A 205 7.46 -17.55 -8.35
C GLU A 205 6.45 -16.81 -9.22
N ALA A 206 5.23 -17.35 -9.36
CA ALA A 206 4.14 -16.65 -10.05
C ALA A 206 3.81 -15.32 -9.35
N PHE A 207 3.77 -15.32 -8.02
CA PHE A 207 3.56 -14.12 -7.23
C PHE A 207 4.65 -13.05 -7.46
N GLU A 208 5.93 -13.45 -7.49
CA GLU A 208 7.05 -12.53 -7.78
C GLU A 208 6.93 -11.92 -9.18
N LYS A 209 6.54 -12.71 -10.18
CA LYS A 209 6.28 -12.21 -11.54
C LYS A 209 5.16 -11.17 -11.55
N ALA A 210 4.05 -11.44 -10.85
CA ALA A 210 2.90 -10.52 -10.74
C ALA A 210 3.28 -9.19 -10.07
N VAL A 211 4.02 -9.25 -8.96
CA VAL A 211 4.51 -8.06 -8.23
C VAL A 211 5.53 -7.28 -9.06
N SER A 212 6.43 -7.99 -9.77
CA SER A 212 7.45 -7.37 -10.63
C SER A 212 6.83 -6.62 -11.81
N ARG A 213 5.79 -7.18 -12.43
CA ARG A 213 5.02 -6.50 -13.49
C ARG A 213 4.38 -5.21 -12.98
N ALA A 214 3.70 -5.26 -11.82
CA ALA A 214 3.11 -4.06 -11.23
C ALA A 214 4.16 -2.99 -10.92
N ARG A 215 5.32 -3.37 -10.40
CA ARG A 215 6.45 -2.45 -10.20
C ARG A 215 6.91 -1.82 -11.52
N GLN A 216 6.98 -2.59 -12.61
CA GLN A 216 7.35 -2.07 -13.94
C GLN A 216 6.34 -1.06 -14.47
N LEU A 217 5.06 -1.21 -14.15
CA LEU A 217 4.00 -0.25 -14.46
C LEU A 217 4.08 1.03 -13.61
N GLY A 218 4.77 1.01 -12.49
CA GLY A 218 4.94 2.17 -11.61
C GLY A 218 4.25 2.06 -10.25
N CYS A 219 3.73 0.88 -9.88
CA CYS A 219 3.29 0.63 -8.50
C CYS A 219 4.46 0.77 -7.53
N GLU A 220 4.14 1.14 -6.29
CA GLU A 220 5.13 1.43 -5.25
C GLU A 220 5.16 0.37 -4.14
N GLY A 221 4.23 -0.56 -4.13
CA GLY A 221 4.11 -1.66 -3.20
C GLY A 221 2.96 -2.57 -3.58
N ALA A 222 2.71 -3.60 -2.78
CA ALA A 222 1.63 -4.55 -2.97
C ALA A 222 1.05 -5.05 -1.64
N SER A 223 -0.18 -5.57 -1.69
CA SER A 223 -0.78 -6.31 -0.58
C SER A 223 -0.55 -7.81 -0.73
N CYS A 224 -0.59 -8.54 0.37
CA CYS A 224 -0.49 -10.00 0.41
C CYS A 224 -1.31 -10.60 1.56
N ILE A 225 -1.63 -11.88 1.44
CA ILE A 225 -2.45 -12.63 2.40
C ILE A 225 -1.67 -13.71 3.15
N HIS A 226 -0.41 -13.93 2.78
CA HIS A 226 0.46 -14.94 3.41
C HIS A 226 1.81 -14.32 3.81
N PRO A 227 2.37 -14.69 4.99
CA PRO A 227 3.66 -14.16 5.44
C PRO A 227 4.82 -14.34 4.46
N ASP A 228 4.88 -15.46 3.75
CA ASP A 228 5.97 -15.75 2.81
C ASP A 228 5.97 -14.79 1.61
N GLN A 229 4.81 -14.26 1.24
CA GLN A 229 4.68 -13.25 0.19
C GLN A 229 5.29 -11.89 0.60
N VAL A 230 5.37 -11.59 1.90
CA VAL A 230 5.96 -10.34 2.42
C VAL A 230 7.41 -10.19 1.99
N ALA A 231 8.21 -11.25 2.13
CA ALA A 231 9.63 -11.23 1.76
C ALA A 231 9.81 -10.98 0.26
N VAL A 232 8.95 -11.58 -0.58
CA VAL A 232 8.95 -11.37 -2.03
C VAL A 232 8.67 -9.91 -2.36
N ILE A 233 7.61 -9.32 -1.81
CA ILE A 233 7.25 -7.92 -2.06
C ILE A 233 8.39 -7.00 -1.61
N ASN A 234 8.88 -7.18 -0.39
CA ASN A 234 9.97 -6.34 0.14
C ASN A 234 11.20 -6.39 -0.76
N ARG A 235 11.59 -7.59 -1.23
CA ARG A 235 12.71 -7.75 -2.17
C ARG A 235 12.44 -7.05 -3.50
N VAL A 236 11.29 -7.29 -4.13
CA VAL A 236 10.93 -6.72 -5.43
C VAL A 236 10.92 -5.19 -5.38
N TYR A 237 10.36 -4.59 -4.34
CA TYR A 237 10.23 -3.13 -4.23
C TYR A 237 11.46 -2.42 -3.64
N THR A 238 12.48 -3.14 -3.18
CA THR A 238 13.76 -2.57 -2.74
C THR A 238 14.71 -2.41 -3.94
N PRO A 239 15.31 -1.24 -4.16
CA PRO A 239 16.37 -1.08 -5.16
C PRO A 239 17.57 -1.98 -4.83
N THR A 240 18.14 -2.65 -5.84
CA THR A 240 19.38 -3.42 -5.65
C THR A 240 20.57 -2.50 -5.38
N GLU A 241 21.62 -3.01 -4.73
CA GLU A 241 22.85 -2.27 -4.42
C GLU A 241 23.46 -1.67 -5.70
N ASP A 242 23.53 -2.44 -6.79
CA ASP A 242 24.02 -1.97 -8.09
C ASP A 242 23.24 -0.78 -8.62
N LYS A 243 21.89 -0.80 -8.49
CA LYS A 243 21.05 0.32 -8.91
C LYS A 243 21.29 1.56 -8.06
N VAL A 244 21.50 1.39 -6.76
CA VAL A 244 21.81 2.51 -5.84
C VAL A 244 23.20 3.07 -6.14
N ALA A 245 24.21 2.22 -6.35
CA ALA A 245 25.56 2.62 -6.72
C ALA A 245 25.58 3.39 -8.05
N PHE A 246 24.92 2.85 -9.08
CA PHE A 246 24.78 3.55 -10.36
C PHE A 246 24.07 4.89 -10.19
N ALA A 247 22.97 4.95 -9.41
CA ALA A 247 22.22 6.17 -9.19
C ALA A 247 23.06 7.27 -8.52
N ARG A 248 23.92 6.92 -7.54
CA ARG A 248 24.86 7.88 -6.91
C ARG A 248 25.82 8.46 -7.94
N ARG A 249 26.48 7.60 -8.71
CA ARG A 249 27.42 8.04 -9.77
C ARG A 249 26.71 8.87 -10.84
N ALA A 250 25.49 8.50 -11.22
CA ALA A 250 24.72 9.25 -12.20
C ALA A 250 24.39 10.68 -11.73
N VAL A 251 24.04 10.84 -10.43
CA VAL A 251 23.83 12.15 -9.83
C VAL A 251 25.14 12.97 -9.84
N GLU A 252 26.24 12.39 -9.35
CA GLU A 252 27.55 13.05 -9.26
C GLU A 252 28.04 13.54 -10.63
N VAL A 253 28.09 12.65 -11.64
CA VAL A 253 28.61 13.02 -12.98
C VAL A 253 27.72 14.03 -13.68
N PHE A 254 26.40 13.97 -13.49
CA PHE A 254 25.48 14.93 -14.06
C PHE A 254 25.66 16.32 -13.45
N GLU A 255 25.75 16.42 -12.12
CA GLU A 255 25.96 17.70 -11.43
C GLU A 255 27.32 18.34 -11.78
N GLU A 256 28.38 17.52 -11.95
CA GLU A 256 29.65 17.99 -12.49
C GLU A 256 29.56 18.48 -13.94
N GLY A 257 28.80 17.77 -14.79
CA GLY A 257 28.55 18.16 -16.16
C GLY A 257 27.84 19.52 -16.24
N VAL A 258 26.82 19.73 -15.43
CA VAL A 258 26.10 21.01 -15.33
C VAL A 258 27.04 22.16 -14.95
N LYS A 259 27.94 21.96 -13.99
CA LYS A 259 28.97 22.95 -13.60
C LYS A 259 29.92 23.28 -14.76
N LYS A 260 30.14 22.34 -15.70
CA LYS A 260 30.97 22.50 -16.90
C LYS A 260 30.16 22.97 -18.12
N GLY A 261 28.86 23.29 -17.98
CA GLY A 261 27.98 23.80 -19.04
C GLY A 261 27.40 22.72 -19.96
N THR A 262 27.37 21.45 -19.52
CA THR A 262 26.76 20.35 -20.27
C THR A 262 25.54 19.80 -19.54
N ALA A 263 24.45 19.53 -20.30
CA ALA A 263 23.20 18.96 -19.78
C ALA A 263 23.04 17.46 -20.10
N SER A 264 24.09 16.82 -20.62
CA SER A 264 24.15 15.39 -20.92
C SER A 264 25.58 14.90 -20.77
N VAL A 265 25.78 13.81 -20.05
CA VAL A 265 27.09 13.20 -19.79
C VAL A 265 27.06 11.70 -20.07
N ASN A 266 28.23 11.10 -20.37
CA ASN A 266 28.35 9.65 -20.50
C ASN A 266 28.78 9.04 -19.17
N LEU A 267 28.09 7.99 -18.74
CA LEU A 267 28.47 7.16 -17.60
C LEU A 267 28.42 5.69 -18.01
N ASP A 268 29.55 5.04 -18.09
CA ASP A 268 29.71 3.62 -18.47
C ASP A 268 28.98 3.28 -19.80
N GLY A 269 29.11 4.15 -20.81
CA GLY A 269 28.46 3.96 -22.11
C GLY A 269 26.96 4.31 -22.14
N LYS A 270 26.40 4.82 -21.03
CA LYS A 270 25.00 5.26 -20.95
C LYS A 270 24.92 6.79 -20.87
N MET A 271 24.00 7.36 -21.62
CA MET A 271 23.71 8.78 -21.52
C MET A 271 22.98 9.09 -20.22
N VAL A 272 23.46 10.06 -19.47
CA VAL A 272 22.79 10.62 -18.29
C VAL A 272 22.37 12.05 -18.61
N ASP A 273 21.09 12.24 -18.78
CA ASP A 273 20.39 13.50 -19.00
C ASP A 273 19.45 13.81 -17.82
N ILE A 274 18.67 14.88 -17.93
CA ILE A 274 17.73 15.30 -16.87
C ILE A 274 16.76 14.18 -16.44
N PRO A 275 16.08 13.44 -17.35
CA PRO A 275 15.24 12.31 -16.99
C PRO A 275 15.97 11.21 -16.21
N VAL A 276 17.16 10.84 -16.62
CA VAL A 276 17.99 9.83 -15.96
C VAL A 276 18.46 10.32 -14.58
N TYR A 277 18.92 11.56 -14.48
CA TYR A 277 19.29 12.21 -13.23
C TYR A 277 18.12 12.24 -12.23
N ASN A 278 16.94 12.68 -12.67
CA ASN A 278 15.77 12.71 -11.79
C ASN A 278 15.36 11.31 -11.34
N ARG A 279 15.43 10.31 -12.21
CA ARG A 279 15.17 8.90 -11.84
C ARG A 279 16.20 8.39 -10.85
N ALA A 280 17.46 8.74 -10.98
CA ALA A 280 18.51 8.39 -10.05
C ALA A 280 18.22 8.96 -8.64
N LYS A 281 17.82 10.21 -8.54
CA LYS A 281 17.41 10.83 -7.27
C LYS A 281 16.22 10.11 -6.62
N LEU A 282 15.23 9.70 -7.41
CA LEU A 282 14.09 8.92 -6.89
C LEU A 282 14.53 7.55 -6.35
N ILE A 283 15.49 6.89 -7.00
CA ILE A 283 16.05 5.61 -6.52
C ILE A 283 16.75 5.81 -5.18
N LEU A 284 17.56 6.85 -5.05
CA LEU A 284 18.28 7.16 -3.81
C LEU A 284 17.32 7.51 -2.67
N ALA A 285 16.36 8.40 -2.91
CA ALA A 285 15.34 8.76 -1.92
C ALA A 285 14.52 7.54 -1.46
N ARG A 286 14.19 6.63 -2.40
CA ARG A 286 13.50 5.39 -2.07
C ARG A 286 14.37 4.47 -1.21
N ALA A 287 15.64 4.31 -1.52
CA ALA A 287 16.56 3.49 -0.73
C ALA A 287 16.72 4.01 0.70
N GLU A 288 16.85 5.33 0.87
CA GLU A 288 16.91 5.99 2.17
C GLU A 288 15.62 5.79 2.99
N ALA A 289 14.47 5.98 2.35
CA ALA A 289 13.18 5.79 3.01
C ALA A 289 12.97 4.33 3.47
N ILE A 290 13.39 3.35 2.65
CA ILE A 290 13.36 1.93 3.02
C ILE A 290 14.30 1.65 4.19
N ALA A 291 15.52 2.18 4.19
CA ALA A 291 16.47 2.02 5.28
C ALA A 291 15.90 2.57 6.60
N ALA A 292 15.22 3.70 6.56
CA ALA A 292 14.55 4.28 7.73
C ALA A 292 13.43 3.36 8.28
N VAL A 293 12.62 2.75 7.41
CA VAL A 293 11.58 1.79 7.82
C VAL A 293 12.20 0.53 8.43
N GLU A 294 13.24 -0.03 7.81
CA GLU A 294 13.93 -1.21 8.35
C GLU A 294 14.58 -0.92 9.71
N LYS A 295 15.18 0.25 9.87
CA LYS A 295 15.73 0.69 11.15
C LYS A 295 14.64 0.79 12.24
N LYS A 296 13.51 1.44 11.93
CA LYS A 296 12.36 1.53 12.85
C LYS A 296 11.87 0.16 13.29
N LYS A 297 11.72 -0.78 12.34
CA LYS A 297 11.30 -2.16 12.64
C LYS A 297 12.31 -2.89 13.53
N ALA A 298 13.59 -2.78 13.21
CA ALA A 298 14.68 -3.38 14.01
C ALA A 298 14.70 -2.84 15.45
N GLU A 299 14.57 -1.54 15.63
CA GLU A 299 14.52 -0.89 16.96
C GLU A 299 13.26 -1.33 17.74
N ALA A 300 12.10 -1.45 17.06
CA ALA A 300 10.88 -1.93 17.70
C ALA A 300 11.01 -3.37 18.19
N LEU A 301 11.57 -4.26 17.36
CA LEU A 301 11.79 -5.66 17.71
C LEU A 301 12.85 -5.84 18.81
N ALA A 302 13.87 -4.99 18.86
CA ALA A 302 14.90 -5.03 19.90
C ALA A 302 14.32 -4.72 21.29
N LYS A 303 13.27 -3.90 21.38
CA LYS A 303 12.60 -3.56 22.65
C LYS A 303 11.69 -4.68 23.18
N LEU A 304 11.44 -5.72 22.38
CA LEU A 304 10.60 -6.86 22.76
C LEU A 304 11.41 -8.06 23.30
N LYS A 305 12.74 -7.99 23.17
CA LYS A 305 13.70 -8.97 23.72
C LYS A 305 14.12 -8.56 25.13
#